data_c8c6407fb98d3d5e2a06a367854e5462
#
_entry.id   c8c6407fb98d3d5e2a06a367854e5462
#
_cell.length_a   1.000
_cell.length_b   1.000
_cell.length_c   1.000
_cell.angle_alpha   90.00
_cell.angle_beta   90.00
_cell.angle_gamma   90.00
#
_symmetry.space_group_name_H-M   'P 1'
#
loop_
_entity.id
_entity.type
_entity.pdbx_description
1 polymer ?
#
loop_
_entity_poly.entity_id
_entity_poly.type
_entity_poly.pdbx_seq_one_letter_code
_entity_poly.pdbx_strand_id
1 'polypeptide(L)'
;MDGGLTESEHLSKAEYQLREYCRKENPAADEFHTLKTGGSRFVFRLTRVEANEYEKAYSYVLYVDVGAVMQYSVYLNAVFFAVLAILSVLVCLFGWKLGGYVERAHESQKWFFQNVSHELKTPMMAVQGCAEGIHTGVLDPVGASGIILEETEQMSELVEELLALSRLESGQANAEFHLTDVRELLYDCLRSTEQPAEQKNLRISLRFDEAPVLVNCDEVQLRRAFTNIITNAQRYAKEEIQIECKADKGKAVVRIRDDGEGIAPKLLPHIFDRFFSTRKGGTGIGLSLAKEIVSLHKGTIHAANDGGAVFEINLPMK
;
A
#
# COMPACT_ATOMS: atom_id res chain seq x y z
N MET A 1 2.21 75.10 55.09
CA MET A 1 1.87 75.21 53.65
C MET A 1 1.63 73.79 53.15
N ASP A 2 0.36 73.46 53.01
CA ASP A 2 -0.08 72.17 52.52
C ASP A 2 0.26 72.08 51.04
N GLY A 3 1.29 71.30 50.76
CA GLY A 3 1.58 70.83 49.42
C GLY A 3 0.58 69.69 49.06
N GLY A 4 -0.66 70.11 48.78
CA GLY A 4 -1.66 69.21 48.21
C GLY A 4 -1.15 68.73 46.84
N LEU A 5 -0.83 67.48 46.79
CA LEU A 5 -0.77 66.76 45.51
C LEU A 5 -2.15 66.89 44.89
N THR A 6 -2.30 67.73 43.91
CA THR A 6 -3.46 67.72 43.03
C THR A 6 -3.77 66.31 42.60
N GLU A 7 -4.95 65.83 42.94
CA GLU A 7 -5.48 64.62 42.32
C GLU A 7 -5.46 64.78 40.82
N SER A 8 -4.43 64.27 40.19
CA SER A 8 -4.35 64.30 38.76
C SER A 8 -5.48 63.48 38.19
N GLU A 9 -6.31 64.09 37.38
CA GLU A 9 -7.46 63.51 36.67
C GLU A 9 -7.14 62.32 35.76
N HIS A 10 -5.97 61.68 35.94
CA HIS A 10 -5.48 60.63 35.09
C HIS A 10 -4.97 59.37 35.80
N LEU A 11 -5.42 59.10 37.03
CA LEU A 11 -5.17 57.80 37.64
C LEU A 11 -5.96 56.75 36.86
N SER A 12 -5.29 55.74 36.32
CA SER A 12 -5.98 54.65 35.66
C SER A 12 -6.94 53.99 36.67
N LYS A 13 -8.04 53.45 36.19
CA LYS A 13 -9.02 52.70 37.02
C LYS A 13 -8.34 51.65 37.92
N ALA A 14 -7.25 51.10 37.45
CA ALA A 14 -6.41 50.12 38.12
C ALA A 14 -5.66 50.72 39.33
N GLU A 15 -5.08 51.90 39.15
CA GLU A 15 -4.37 52.63 40.24
C GLU A 15 -5.31 53.07 41.34
N TYR A 16 -6.50 53.48 40.97
CA TYR A 16 -7.55 53.83 41.95
C TYR A 16 -7.93 52.60 42.79
N GLN A 17 -8.16 51.47 42.17
CA GLN A 17 -8.54 50.24 42.87
C GLN A 17 -7.39 49.68 43.74
N LEU A 18 -6.14 49.77 43.29
CA LEU A 18 -4.96 49.41 44.07
C LEU A 18 -4.85 50.31 45.35
N ARG A 19 -5.04 51.63 45.19
CA ARG A 19 -5.03 52.57 46.33
C ARG A 19 -6.17 52.26 47.33
N GLU A 20 -7.37 52.00 46.84
CA GLU A 20 -8.53 51.66 47.68
C GLU A 20 -8.27 50.35 48.43
N TYR A 21 -7.71 49.35 47.76
CA TYR A 21 -7.36 48.07 48.38
C TYR A 21 -6.30 48.26 49.49
N CYS A 22 -5.20 48.96 49.19
CA CYS A 22 -4.16 49.21 50.20
C CYS A 22 -4.67 50.00 51.38
N ARG A 23 -5.66 50.88 51.20
CA ARG A 23 -6.25 51.68 52.28
C ARG A 23 -7.20 50.84 53.15
N LYS A 24 -7.97 49.94 52.56
CA LYS A 24 -8.92 49.07 53.28
C LYS A 24 -8.27 47.91 54.00
N GLU A 25 -7.44 47.15 53.29
CA GLU A 25 -6.90 45.87 53.77
C GLU A 25 -5.56 46.03 54.50
N ASN A 26 -4.89 47.21 54.36
CA ASN A 26 -3.61 47.52 55.00
C ASN A 26 -2.60 46.38 54.88
N PRO A 27 -2.25 45.93 53.64
CA PRO A 27 -1.43 44.75 53.41
C PRO A 27 -0.03 44.92 54.04
N ALA A 28 0.60 43.80 54.39
CA ALA A 28 1.93 43.77 54.98
C ALA A 28 2.92 44.52 54.05
N ALA A 29 3.77 45.32 54.64
CA ALA A 29 4.81 46.03 53.90
C ALA A 29 5.92 45.01 53.47
N ASP A 30 6.52 45.28 52.34
CA ASP A 30 7.65 44.51 51.75
C ASP A 30 7.35 43.06 51.33
N GLU A 31 6.07 42.69 51.29
CA GLU A 31 5.60 41.44 50.72
C GLU A 31 4.92 41.65 49.39
N PHE A 32 4.90 40.59 48.55
CA PHE A 32 4.17 40.61 47.30
C PHE A 32 2.71 40.21 47.51
N HIS A 33 1.82 41.06 47.06
CA HIS A 33 0.38 40.85 47.12
C HIS A 33 -0.20 40.72 45.72
N THR A 34 -1.33 40.03 45.59
CA THR A 34 -2.04 39.91 44.33
C THR A 34 -3.45 40.48 44.46
N LEU A 35 -3.82 41.35 43.54
CA LEU A 35 -5.15 41.90 43.42
C LEU A 35 -5.75 41.51 42.05
N LYS A 36 -6.93 40.93 42.05
CA LYS A 36 -7.70 40.64 40.84
C LYS A 36 -8.88 41.61 40.77
N THR A 37 -8.91 42.42 39.75
CA THR A 37 -9.96 43.43 39.57
C THR A 37 -10.14 43.79 38.07
N GLY A 38 -11.40 43.99 37.67
CA GLY A 38 -11.75 44.45 36.33
C GLY A 38 -11.25 43.56 35.17
N GLY A 39 -10.98 42.26 35.43
CA GLY A 39 -10.45 41.34 34.43
C GLY A 39 -8.92 41.26 34.38
N SER A 40 -8.21 42.19 35.04
CA SER A 40 -6.76 42.21 35.19
C SER A 40 -6.31 41.63 36.50
N ARG A 41 -5.07 41.15 36.54
CA ARG A 41 -4.43 40.67 37.79
C ARG A 41 -3.13 41.43 37.98
N PHE A 42 -3.12 42.15 39.12
CA PHE A 42 -1.98 42.95 39.51
C PHE A 42 -1.19 42.24 40.62
N VAL A 43 0.10 42.17 40.45
CA VAL A 43 1.06 41.83 41.51
C VAL A 43 1.70 43.12 41.95
N PHE A 44 1.60 43.40 43.25
CA PHE A 44 2.13 44.65 43.79
C PHE A 44 2.86 44.43 45.11
N ARG A 45 3.75 45.33 45.45
CA ARG A 45 4.48 45.44 46.71
C ARG A 45 4.30 46.80 47.30
N LEU A 46 3.88 46.83 48.56
CA LEU A 46 3.77 48.07 49.33
C LEU A 46 5.07 48.22 50.15
N THR A 47 5.76 49.34 49.96
CA THR A 47 6.95 49.68 50.72
C THR A 47 6.67 50.96 51.51
N ARG A 48 6.96 50.91 52.83
CA ARG A 48 6.81 52.04 53.74
C ARG A 48 8.17 52.63 54.08
N VAL A 49 8.31 53.91 53.92
CA VAL A 49 9.53 54.64 54.28
C VAL A 49 9.24 55.42 55.55
N GLU A 50 10.00 55.15 56.57
CA GLU A 50 9.85 55.87 57.88
C GLU A 50 10.34 57.33 57.72
N ALA A 51 9.80 58.20 58.58
CA ALA A 51 10.17 59.59 58.66
C ALA A 51 11.65 59.73 59.15
N ASN A 52 12.39 60.60 58.52
CA ASN A 52 13.73 61.02 58.97
C ASN A 52 13.76 62.54 59.25
N GLU A 53 14.92 63.09 59.65
CA GLU A 53 15.09 64.52 59.97
C GLU A 53 14.67 65.43 58.82
N TYR A 54 14.62 64.97 57.59
CA TYR A 54 14.41 65.76 56.37
C TYR A 54 13.13 65.45 55.62
N GLU A 55 12.54 64.27 55.86
CA GLU A 55 11.38 63.76 55.12
C GLU A 55 10.29 63.21 56.02
N LYS A 56 9.02 63.43 55.65
CA LYS A 56 7.85 62.83 56.30
C LYS A 56 7.74 61.37 55.83
N ALA A 57 7.20 60.51 56.73
CA ALA A 57 6.86 59.13 56.37
C ALA A 57 5.96 59.06 55.12
N TYR A 58 6.31 58.24 54.17
CA TYR A 58 5.49 58.02 52.99
C TYR A 58 5.46 56.53 52.64
N SER A 59 4.51 56.14 51.79
CA SER A 59 4.42 54.79 51.27
C SER A 59 4.23 54.83 49.77
N TYR A 60 4.86 53.93 49.06
CA TYR A 60 4.66 53.75 47.65
C TYR A 60 4.29 52.30 47.30
N VAL A 61 3.55 52.13 46.21
CA VAL A 61 3.15 50.85 45.66
C VAL A 61 3.80 50.65 44.31
N LEU A 62 4.61 49.60 44.22
CA LEU A 62 5.11 49.12 42.96
C LEU A 62 4.21 48.00 42.44
N TYR A 63 3.66 48.15 41.25
CA TYR A 63 2.76 47.13 40.69
C TYR A 63 3.07 46.78 39.27
N VAL A 64 2.69 45.55 38.88
CA VAL A 64 2.78 45.03 37.51
C VAL A 64 1.46 44.36 37.16
N ASP A 65 0.89 44.69 35.99
CA ASP A 65 -0.26 43.95 35.46
C ASP A 65 0.21 42.68 34.79
N VAL A 66 -0.08 41.54 35.41
CA VAL A 66 0.23 40.20 34.90
C VAL A 66 -0.98 39.54 34.21
N GLY A 67 -2.11 40.26 34.12
CA GLY A 67 -3.34 39.72 33.54
C GLY A 67 -3.17 39.29 32.08
N ALA A 68 -2.60 40.17 31.29
CA ALA A 68 -2.35 39.89 29.86
C ALA A 68 -1.37 38.71 29.66
N VAL A 69 -0.29 38.69 30.44
CA VAL A 69 0.71 37.60 30.38
C VAL A 69 0.07 36.23 30.73
N MET A 70 -0.76 36.23 31.79
CA MET A 70 -1.46 34.99 32.17
C MET A 70 -2.48 34.55 31.12
N GLN A 71 -3.19 35.48 30.51
CA GLN A 71 -4.16 35.17 29.45
C GLN A 71 -3.47 34.62 28.23
N TYR A 72 -2.34 35.20 27.79
CA TYR A 72 -1.51 34.67 26.72
C TYR A 72 -0.96 33.27 27.04
N SER A 73 -0.51 33.03 28.28
CA SER A 73 -0.02 31.72 28.70
C SER A 73 -1.12 30.64 28.64
N VAL A 74 -2.33 30.97 29.08
CA VAL A 74 -3.48 30.03 28.97
C VAL A 74 -3.83 29.74 27.53
N TYR A 75 -3.83 30.77 26.67
CA TYR A 75 -4.10 30.62 25.23
C TYR A 75 -3.02 29.76 24.55
N LEU A 76 -1.74 30.02 24.78
CA LEU A 76 -0.64 29.24 24.25
C LEU A 76 -0.71 27.78 24.68
N ASN A 77 -1.00 27.51 25.95
CA ASN A 77 -1.18 26.16 26.45
C ASN A 77 -2.37 25.47 25.77
N ALA A 78 -3.49 26.16 25.61
CA ALA A 78 -4.66 25.59 24.92
C ALA A 78 -4.34 25.23 23.46
N VAL A 79 -3.64 26.10 22.73
CA VAL A 79 -3.19 25.84 21.36
C VAL A 79 -2.21 24.65 21.33
N PHE A 80 -1.25 24.62 22.26
CA PHE A 80 -0.28 23.51 22.35
C PHE A 80 -0.97 22.16 22.57
N PHE A 81 -1.90 22.08 23.53
CA PHE A 81 -2.65 20.84 23.77
C PHE A 81 -3.57 20.46 22.60
N ALA A 82 -4.17 21.46 21.92
CA ALA A 82 -4.97 21.19 20.73
C ALA A 82 -4.12 20.59 19.60
N VAL A 83 -2.92 21.14 19.34
CA VAL A 83 -1.98 20.61 18.35
C VAL A 83 -1.53 19.18 18.72
N LEU A 84 -1.19 18.93 20.00
CA LEU A 84 -0.83 17.60 20.47
C LEU A 84 -1.98 16.59 20.28
N ALA A 85 -3.21 16.99 20.58
CA ALA A 85 -4.39 16.14 20.37
C ALA A 85 -4.59 15.78 18.90
N ILE A 86 -4.46 16.76 17.99
CA ILE A 86 -4.57 16.54 16.54
C ILE A 86 -3.46 15.58 16.07
N LEU A 87 -2.22 15.81 16.47
CA LEU A 87 -1.08 14.94 16.12
C LEU A 87 -1.29 13.51 16.64
N SER A 88 -1.77 13.36 17.87
CA SER A 88 -2.08 12.05 18.46
C SER A 88 -3.14 11.29 17.65
N VAL A 89 -4.22 11.97 17.24
CA VAL A 89 -5.26 11.37 16.39
C VAL A 89 -4.68 10.95 15.03
N LEU A 90 -3.85 11.80 14.39
CA LEU A 90 -3.22 11.47 13.12
C LEU A 90 -2.30 10.25 13.23
N VAL A 91 -1.49 10.17 14.28
CA VAL A 91 -0.61 9.02 14.54
C VAL A 91 -1.43 7.74 14.76
N CYS A 92 -2.52 7.81 15.53
CA CYS A 92 -3.41 6.67 15.75
C CYS A 92 -4.07 6.20 14.45
N LEU A 93 -4.58 7.11 13.62
CA LEU A 93 -5.19 6.79 12.32
C LEU A 93 -4.17 6.18 11.37
N PHE A 94 -2.95 6.73 11.32
CA PHE A 94 -1.87 6.20 10.51
C PHE A 94 -1.44 4.81 10.99
N GLY A 95 -1.27 4.64 12.30
CA GLY A 95 -0.92 3.35 12.91
C GLY A 95 -1.98 2.26 12.64
N TRP A 96 -3.26 2.62 12.76
CA TRP A 96 -4.36 1.69 12.45
C TRP A 96 -4.35 1.27 10.97
N LYS A 97 -4.17 2.22 10.05
CA LYS A 97 -4.08 1.94 8.62
C LYS A 97 -2.86 1.09 8.26
N LEU A 98 -1.70 1.41 8.87
CA LEU A 98 -0.46 0.66 8.67
C LEU A 98 -0.56 -0.76 9.24
N GLY A 99 -1.13 -0.92 10.42
CA GLY A 99 -1.38 -2.23 11.05
C GLY A 99 -2.21 -3.14 10.15
N GLY A 100 -3.33 -2.63 9.61
CA GLY A 100 -4.16 -3.39 8.67
C GLY A 100 -3.47 -3.74 7.34
N TYR A 101 -2.49 -2.94 6.91
CA TYR A 101 -1.68 -3.27 5.74
C TYR A 101 -0.68 -4.40 6.04
N VAL A 102 0.03 -4.31 7.16
CA VAL A 102 1.00 -5.33 7.61
C VAL A 102 0.31 -6.67 7.86
N GLU A 103 -0.85 -6.67 8.51
CA GLU A 103 -1.61 -7.88 8.78
C GLU A 103 -2.04 -8.60 7.50
N ARG A 104 -2.58 -7.86 6.51
CA ARG A 104 -2.92 -8.44 5.20
C ARG A 104 -1.71 -9.00 4.47
N ALA A 105 -0.57 -8.31 4.52
CA ALA A 105 0.66 -8.80 3.93
C ALA A 105 1.13 -10.11 4.59
N HIS A 106 1.04 -10.18 5.91
CA HIS A 106 1.41 -11.38 6.68
C HIS A 106 0.45 -12.55 6.42
N GLU A 107 -0.85 -12.30 6.38
CA GLU A 107 -1.85 -13.32 6.02
C GLU A 107 -1.64 -13.84 4.60
N SER A 108 -1.39 -12.94 3.64
CA SER A 108 -1.06 -13.31 2.26
C SER A 108 0.21 -14.17 2.18
N GLN A 109 1.25 -13.83 2.94
CA GLN A 109 2.48 -14.61 3.01
C GLN A 109 2.25 -16.00 3.63
N LYS A 110 1.50 -16.07 4.72
CA LYS A 110 1.17 -17.36 5.36
C LYS A 110 0.36 -18.26 4.43
N TRP A 111 -0.64 -17.71 3.78
CA TRP A 111 -1.46 -18.40 2.79
C TRP A 111 -0.61 -18.89 1.60
N PHE A 112 0.33 -18.05 1.14
CA PHE A 112 1.31 -18.43 0.11
C PHE A 112 2.08 -19.69 0.49
N PHE A 113 2.73 -19.73 1.65
CA PHE A 113 3.51 -20.89 2.08
C PHE A 113 2.65 -22.14 2.29
N GLN A 114 1.43 -21.99 2.78
CA GLN A 114 0.51 -23.11 2.91
C GLN A 114 0.15 -23.72 1.56
N ASN A 115 -0.16 -22.90 0.57
CA ASN A 115 -0.50 -23.39 -0.76
C ASN A 115 0.71 -24.01 -1.49
N VAL A 116 1.89 -23.39 -1.43
CA VAL A 116 3.13 -23.99 -1.97
C VAL A 116 3.33 -25.38 -1.38
N SER A 117 3.18 -25.52 -0.06
CA SER A 117 3.36 -26.82 0.60
C SER A 117 2.33 -27.86 0.15
N HIS A 118 1.09 -27.43 -0.10
CA HIS A 118 0.05 -28.33 -0.62
C HIS A 118 0.28 -28.74 -2.07
N GLU A 119 0.64 -27.78 -2.93
CA GLU A 119 0.88 -28.03 -4.36
C GLU A 119 2.15 -28.87 -4.59
N LEU A 120 3.16 -28.80 -3.73
CA LEU A 120 4.33 -29.67 -3.78
C LEU A 120 4.07 -31.06 -3.17
N LYS A 121 3.22 -31.13 -2.14
CA LYS A 121 2.96 -32.39 -1.45
C LYS A 121 2.24 -33.44 -2.34
N THR A 122 1.31 -32.99 -3.16
CA THR A 122 0.51 -33.87 -4.03
C THR A 122 1.39 -34.66 -5.02
N PRO A 123 2.20 -34.00 -5.89
CA PRO A 123 3.10 -34.72 -6.80
C PRO A 123 4.14 -35.55 -6.06
N MET A 124 4.68 -35.06 -4.95
CA MET A 124 5.64 -35.84 -4.14
C MET A 124 5.03 -37.14 -3.62
N MET A 125 3.76 -37.12 -3.19
CA MET A 125 3.07 -38.36 -2.78
C MET A 125 2.82 -39.29 -3.95
N ALA A 126 2.54 -38.78 -5.16
CA ALA A 126 2.38 -39.62 -6.36
C ALA A 126 3.72 -40.27 -6.74
N VAL A 127 4.82 -39.52 -6.74
CA VAL A 127 6.17 -40.02 -6.96
C VAL A 127 6.53 -41.12 -5.95
N GLN A 128 6.28 -40.87 -4.67
CA GLN A 128 6.53 -41.85 -3.60
C GLN A 128 5.68 -43.10 -3.80
N GLY A 129 4.39 -42.96 -4.07
CA GLY A 129 3.49 -44.12 -4.29
C GLY A 129 3.89 -44.93 -5.50
N CYS A 130 4.30 -44.32 -6.61
CA CYS A 130 4.83 -45.03 -7.77
C CYS A 130 6.14 -45.76 -7.44
N ALA A 131 7.07 -45.12 -6.73
CA ALA A 131 8.32 -45.73 -6.33
C ALA A 131 8.10 -46.94 -5.39
N GLU A 132 7.21 -46.82 -4.41
CA GLU A 132 6.82 -47.93 -3.52
C GLU A 132 6.13 -49.08 -4.31
N GLY A 133 5.25 -48.74 -5.25
CA GLY A 133 4.56 -49.70 -6.11
C GLY A 133 5.53 -50.48 -7.01
N ILE A 134 6.55 -49.84 -7.56
CA ILE A 134 7.65 -50.51 -8.29
C ILE A 134 8.44 -51.40 -7.34
N HIS A 135 8.82 -50.91 -6.16
CA HIS A 135 9.63 -51.65 -5.20
C HIS A 135 8.95 -52.90 -4.70
N THR A 136 7.63 -52.84 -4.50
CA THR A 136 6.82 -54.01 -4.06
C THR A 136 6.38 -54.90 -5.19
N GLY A 137 6.68 -54.60 -6.45
CA GLY A 137 6.28 -55.33 -7.63
C GLY A 137 4.79 -55.25 -7.97
N VAL A 138 4.06 -54.27 -7.42
CA VAL A 138 2.63 -54.06 -7.65
C VAL A 138 2.39 -53.24 -8.93
N LEU A 139 3.30 -52.29 -9.25
CA LEU A 139 3.21 -51.44 -10.45
C LEU A 139 4.24 -51.88 -11.50
N ASP A 140 3.82 -51.73 -12.78
CA ASP A 140 4.76 -51.85 -13.90
C ASP A 140 5.80 -50.72 -13.87
N PRO A 141 7.11 -51.08 -13.87
CA PRO A 141 8.15 -50.04 -13.79
C PRO A 141 8.13 -49.01 -14.94
N VAL A 142 7.72 -49.40 -16.13
CA VAL A 142 7.72 -48.53 -17.31
C VAL A 142 6.60 -47.47 -17.18
N GLY A 143 5.39 -47.91 -16.85
CA GLY A 143 4.25 -47.01 -16.65
C GLY A 143 4.44 -46.08 -15.46
N ALA A 144 4.90 -46.65 -14.34
CA ALA A 144 5.11 -45.85 -13.13
C ALA A 144 6.26 -44.85 -13.25
N SER A 145 7.34 -45.17 -13.99
CA SER A 145 8.42 -44.22 -14.25
C SER A 145 7.95 -43.03 -15.11
N GLY A 146 7.02 -43.22 -16.03
CA GLY A 146 6.39 -42.15 -16.78
C GLY A 146 5.68 -41.15 -15.88
N ILE A 147 4.89 -41.66 -14.92
CA ILE A 147 4.19 -40.80 -13.93
C ILE A 147 5.21 -40.04 -13.05
N ILE A 148 6.28 -40.74 -12.60
CA ILE A 148 7.33 -40.07 -11.79
C ILE A 148 7.98 -38.94 -12.55
N LEU A 149 8.28 -39.11 -13.84
CA LEU A 149 8.88 -38.07 -14.66
C LEU A 149 7.94 -36.88 -14.84
N GLU A 150 6.66 -37.11 -15.15
CA GLU A 150 5.64 -36.08 -15.31
C GLU A 150 5.44 -35.27 -14.02
N GLU A 151 5.31 -35.92 -12.89
CA GLU A 151 5.13 -35.23 -11.59
C GLU A 151 6.39 -34.46 -11.18
N THR A 152 7.59 -34.96 -11.51
CA THR A 152 8.85 -34.28 -11.23
C THR A 152 9.01 -33.01 -12.11
N GLU A 153 8.58 -33.09 -13.37
CA GLU A 153 8.59 -31.94 -14.29
C GLU A 153 7.63 -30.86 -13.80
N GLN A 154 6.41 -31.21 -13.41
CA GLN A 154 5.44 -30.28 -12.81
C GLN A 154 5.98 -29.61 -11.54
N MET A 155 6.67 -30.35 -10.67
CA MET A 155 7.33 -29.77 -9.50
C MET A 155 8.42 -28.78 -9.88
N SER A 156 9.21 -29.08 -10.90
CA SER A 156 10.28 -28.20 -11.38
C SER A 156 9.70 -26.89 -11.96
N GLU A 157 8.65 -26.98 -12.77
CA GLU A 157 7.92 -25.81 -13.29
C GLU A 157 7.37 -24.94 -12.16
N LEU A 158 6.73 -25.55 -11.15
CA LEU A 158 6.21 -24.82 -9.99
C LEU A 158 7.32 -24.06 -9.25
N VAL A 159 8.47 -24.69 -9.01
CA VAL A 159 9.62 -24.05 -8.35
C VAL A 159 10.15 -22.89 -9.19
N GLU A 160 10.27 -23.04 -10.51
CA GLU A 160 10.70 -21.98 -11.39
C GLU A 160 9.74 -20.79 -11.43
N GLU A 161 8.42 -21.05 -11.43
CA GLU A 161 7.39 -20.01 -11.33
C GLU A 161 7.51 -19.22 -10.02
N LEU A 162 7.71 -19.93 -8.90
CA LEU A 162 7.89 -19.33 -7.58
C LEU A 162 9.14 -18.45 -7.50
N LEU A 163 10.26 -18.93 -8.03
CA LEU A 163 11.52 -18.19 -8.07
C LEU A 163 11.40 -16.93 -8.94
N ALA A 164 10.73 -17.03 -10.09
CA ALA A 164 10.50 -15.87 -10.94
C ALA A 164 9.60 -14.84 -10.28
N LEU A 165 8.50 -15.27 -9.65
CA LEU A 165 7.61 -14.39 -8.90
C LEU A 165 8.37 -13.66 -7.77
N SER A 166 9.16 -14.41 -7.01
CA SER A 166 9.99 -13.85 -5.92
C SER A 166 11.00 -12.81 -6.41
N ARG A 167 11.66 -13.03 -7.55
CA ARG A 167 12.61 -12.06 -8.14
C ARG A 167 11.91 -10.80 -8.63
N LEU A 168 10.73 -10.92 -9.22
CA LEU A 168 9.94 -9.77 -9.67
C LEU A 168 9.49 -8.91 -8.50
N GLU A 169 9.01 -9.52 -7.41
CA GLU A 169 8.55 -8.82 -6.21
C GLU A 169 9.66 -8.12 -5.43
N SER A 170 10.82 -8.74 -5.36
CA SER A 170 11.98 -8.14 -4.68
C SER A 170 12.64 -7.01 -5.47
N GLY A 171 12.15 -6.72 -6.69
CA GLY A 171 12.79 -5.75 -7.59
C GLY A 171 14.18 -6.16 -8.08
N GLN A 172 14.54 -7.44 -7.87
CA GLN A 172 15.84 -8.01 -8.27
C GLN A 172 15.81 -8.62 -9.68
N ALA A 173 14.69 -8.48 -10.39
CA ALA A 173 14.65 -8.86 -11.79
C ALA A 173 15.58 -7.94 -12.58
N ASN A 174 16.74 -8.44 -12.99
CA ASN A 174 17.60 -7.77 -13.96
C ASN A 174 16.90 -7.80 -15.33
N ALA A 175 15.93 -6.90 -15.51
CA ALA A 175 15.17 -6.83 -16.75
C ALA A 175 15.98 -6.09 -17.81
N GLU A 176 16.22 -6.74 -18.95
CA GLU A 176 16.90 -6.17 -20.10
C GLU A 176 15.85 -5.72 -21.13
N PHE A 177 15.62 -4.41 -21.18
CA PHE A 177 14.60 -3.82 -22.05
C PHE A 177 15.13 -3.54 -23.45
N HIS A 178 14.50 -4.13 -24.47
CA HIS A 178 14.76 -3.90 -25.87
C HIS A 178 13.48 -3.51 -26.62
N LEU A 179 13.63 -2.81 -27.73
CA LEU A 179 12.50 -2.46 -28.59
C LEU A 179 12.11 -3.69 -29.44
N THR A 180 10.98 -4.30 -29.13
CA THR A 180 10.54 -5.58 -29.69
C THR A 180 9.16 -5.46 -30.30
N ASP A 181 8.93 -6.15 -31.41
CA ASP A 181 7.61 -6.30 -32.03
C ASP A 181 6.81 -7.37 -31.28
N VAL A 182 5.77 -6.95 -30.59
CA VAL A 182 4.90 -7.85 -29.82
C VAL A 182 4.23 -8.91 -30.66
N ARG A 183 4.01 -8.66 -31.96
CA ARG A 183 3.42 -9.65 -32.87
C ARG A 183 4.36 -10.84 -33.08
N GLU A 184 5.65 -10.58 -33.28
CA GLU A 184 6.67 -11.63 -33.44
C GLU A 184 6.79 -12.46 -32.16
N LEU A 185 6.77 -11.78 -31.00
CA LEU A 185 6.80 -12.45 -29.70
C LEU A 185 5.60 -13.38 -29.48
N LEU A 186 4.40 -12.95 -29.91
CA LEU A 186 3.20 -13.79 -29.86
C LEU A 186 3.29 -14.99 -30.82
N TYR A 187 3.84 -14.81 -32.03
CA TYR A 187 4.08 -15.93 -32.94
C TYR A 187 5.02 -16.97 -32.33
N ASP A 188 6.09 -16.54 -31.67
CA ASP A 188 7.02 -17.45 -30.99
C ASP A 188 6.36 -18.20 -29.83
N CYS A 189 5.51 -17.52 -29.04
CA CYS A 189 4.75 -18.15 -27.96
C CYS A 189 3.81 -19.24 -28.52
N LEU A 190 3.11 -18.94 -29.61
CA LEU A 190 2.22 -19.92 -30.25
C LEU A 190 2.96 -21.13 -30.77
N ARG A 191 4.10 -20.94 -31.42
CA ARG A 191 4.94 -22.04 -31.89
C ARG A 191 5.40 -22.95 -30.75
N SER A 192 5.76 -22.36 -29.61
CA SER A 192 6.17 -23.12 -28.41
C SER A 192 5.01 -23.89 -27.74
N THR A 193 3.77 -23.51 -28.00
CA THR A 193 2.57 -24.10 -27.41
C THR A 193 1.70 -24.85 -28.43
N GLU A 194 2.23 -25.18 -29.61
CA GLU A 194 1.50 -25.81 -30.71
C GLU A 194 1.03 -27.23 -30.38
N GLN A 195 1.91 -28.07 -29.81
CA GLN A 195 1.59 -29.46 -29.47
C GLN A 195 0.36 -29.62 -28.57
N PRO A 196 0.21 -28.87 -27.47
CA PRO A 196 -1.01 -28.94 -26.66
C PRO A 196 -2.29 -28.52 -27.40
N ALA A 197 -2.18 -27.56 -28.32
CA ALA A 197 -3.30 -27.11 -29.15
C ALA A 197 -3.72 -28.17 -30.16
N GLU A 198 -2.77 -28.82 -30.83
CA GLU A 198 -3.02 -29.91 -31.78
C GLU A 198 -3.66 -31.13 -31.12
N GLN A 199 -3.18 -31.52 -29.93
CA GLN A 199 -3.75 -32.66 -29.18
C GLN A 199 -5.24 -32.43 -28.86
N LYS A 200 -5.66 -31.20 -28.72
CA LYS A 200 -7.07 -30.83 -28.46
C LYS A 200 -7.84 -30.43 -29.71
N ASN A 201 -7.23 -30.44 -30.89
CA ASN A 201 -7.79 -29.95 -32.15
C ASN A 201 -8.31 -28.52 -32.08
N LEU A 202 -7.62 -27.64 -31.36
CA LEU A 202 -8.01 -26.24 -31.21
C LEU A 202 -7.64 -25.42 -32.45
N ARG A 203 -8.56 -24.60 -32.92
CA ARG A 203 -8.31 -23.61 -33.96
C ARG A 203 -7.77 -22.33 -33.34
N ILE A 204 -6.65 -21.84 -33.82
CA ILE A 204 -6.07 -20.57 -33.38
C ILE A 204 -6.26 -19.55 -34.50
N SER A 205 -7.03 -18.48 -34.25
CA SER A 205 -7.24 -17.39 -35.19
C SER A 205 -6.47 -16.13 -34.76
N LEU A 206 -5.70 -15.57 -35.69
CA LEU A 206 -4.83 -14.41 -35.43
C LEU A 206 -5.36 -13.18 -36.14
N ARG A 207 -5.43 -12.05 -35.43
CA ARG A 207 -5.78 -10.73 -35.97
C ARG A 207 -4.75 -9.72 -35.51
N PHE A 208 -3.67 -9.59 -36.28
CA PHE A 208 -2.60 -8.67 -35.99
C PHE A 208 -2.63 -7.48 -36.94
N ASP A 209 -2.28 -6.31 -36.43
CA ASP A 209 -2.08 -5.12 -37.26
C ASP A 209 -1.00 -5.40 -38.32
N GLU A 210 -1.12 -4.79 -39.50
CA GLU A 210 -0.10 -4.90 -40.56
C GLU A 210 1.21 -4.23 -40.14
N ALA A 211 1.12 -3.09 -39.45
CA ALA A 211 2.29 -2.34 -38.97
C ALA A 211 2.89 -2.98 -37.71
N PRO A 212 4.23 -2.90 -37.52
CA PRO A 212 4.87 -3.38 -36.30
C PRO A 212 4.32 -2.73 -35.03
N VAL A 213 4.06 -3.54 -34.01
CA VAL A 213 3.58 -3.08 -32.69
C VAL A 213 4.76 -3.09 -31.72
N LEU A 214 5.52 -1.98 -31.70
CA LEU A 214 6.80 -1.89 -31.00
C LEU A 214 6.62 -1.47 -29.54
N VAL A 215 7.14 -2.28 -28.62
CA VAL A 215 7.15 -2.04 -27.17
C VAL A 215 8.60 -2.18 -26.66
N ASN A 216 8.99 -1.30 -25.74
CA ASN A 216 10.24 -1.47 -25.02
C ASN A 216 10.04 -2.47 -23.89
N CYS A 217 10.52 -3.70 -24.03
CA CYS A 217 10.23 -4.80 -23.11
C CYS A 217 11.43 -5.74 -22.91
N ASP A 218 11.38 -6.48 -21.81
CA ASP A 218 12.17 -7.68 -21.60
C ASP A 218 11.43 -8.85 -22.28
N GLU A 219 12.00 -9.32 -23.41
CA GLU A 219 11.39 -10.36 -24.24
C GLU A 219 11.17 -11.68 -23.49
N VAL A 220 12.11 -12.06 -22.63
CA VAL A 220 12.04 -13.32 -21.89
C VAL A 220 10.86 -13.29 -20.92
N GLN A 221 10.73 -12.18 -20.18
CA GLN A 221 9.63 -12.02 -19.23
C GLN A 221 8.29 -11.90 -19.96
N LEU A 222 8.21 -11.08 -20.99
CA LEU A 222 6.94 -10.86 -21.68
C LEU A 222 6.49 -12.12 -22.43
N ARG A 223 7.42 -12.89 -23.01
CA ARG A 223 7.16 -14.22 -23.57
C ARG A 223 6.51 -15.13 -22.51
N ARG A 224 7.07 -15.16 -21.31
CA ARG A 224 6.53 -15.95 -20.19
C ARG A 224 5.10 -15.53 -19.84
N ALA A 225 4.82 -14.23 -19.78
CA ALA A 225 3.48 -13.72 -19.53
C ALA A 225 2.47 -14.16 -20.60
N PHE A 226 2.82 -14.03 -21.88
CA PHE A 226 1.95 -14.45 -22.97
C PHE A 226 1.74 -15.96 -22.97
N THR A 227 2.79 -16.74 -22.78
CA THR A 227 2.70 -18.20 -22.70
C THR A 227 1.74 -18.65 -21.60
N ASN A 228 1.83 -18.04 -20.41
CA ASN A 228 0.91 -18.34 -19.28
C ASN A 228 -0.56 -18.07 -19.63
N ILE A 229 -0.84 -17.01 -20.38
CA ILE A 229 -2.20 -16.68 -20.79
C ILE A 229 -2.68 -17.57 -21.93
N ILE A 230 -1.81 -17.85 -22.91
CA ILE A 230 -2.13 -18.73 -24.05
C ILE A 230 -2.40 -20.15 -23.56
N THR A 231 -1.54 -20.70 -22.70
CA THR A 231 -1.75 -22.07 -22.14
C THR A 231 -3.00 -22.12 -21.28
N ASN A 232 -3.32 -21.04 -20.57
CA ASN A 232 -4.59 -20.94 -19.85
C ASN A 232 -5.78 -20.97 -20.82
N ALA A 233 -5.75 -20.21 -21.91
CA ALA A 233 -6.78 -20.24 -22.95
C ALA A 233 -6.91 -21.64 -23.57
N GLN A 234 -5.80 -22.30 -23.91
CA GLN A 234 -5.78 -23.68 -24.44
C GLN A 234 -6.38 -24.71 -23.48
N ARG A 235 -6.23 -24.47 -22.15
CA ARG A 235 -6.80 -25.34 -21.12
C ARG A 235 -8.31 -25.30 -21.11
N TYR A 236 -8.90 -24.10 -21.29
CA TYR A 236 -10.33 -23.88 -21.14
C TYR A 236 -11.11 -23.77 -22.44
N ALA A 237 -10.45 -23.53 -23.56
CA ALA A 237 -11.08 -23.51 -24.88
C ALA A 237 -11.78 -24.84 -25.20
N LYS A 238 -12.87 -24.76 -25.96
CA LYS A 238 -13.59 -25.89 -26.53
C LYS A 238 -13.11 -26.20 -27.94
N GLU A 239 -13.08 -25.20 -28.82
CA GLU A 239 -12.74 -25.34 -30.23
C GLU A 239 -11.84 -24.23 -30.77
N GLU A 240 -11.94 -23.01 -30.23
CA GLU A 240 -11.27 -21.83 -30.81
C GLU A 240 -10.64 -20.90 -29.78
N ILE A 241 -9.44 -20.42 -30.14
CA ILE A 241 -8.74 -19.33 -29.45
C ILE A 241 -8.51 -18.20 -30.46
N GLN A 242 -8.89 -16.99 -30.11
CA GLN A 242 -8.65 -15.79 -30.90
C GLN A 242 -7.61 -14.92 -30.22
N ILE A 243 -6.57 -14.53 -31.00
CA ILE A 243 -5.50 -13.64 -30.51
C ILE A 243 -5.44 -12.40 -31.39
N GLU A 244 -5.64 -11.24 -30.77
CA GLU A 244 -5.56 -9.94 -31.43
C GLU A 244 -4.37 -9.16 -30.88
N CYS A 245 -3.64 -8.49 -31.79
CA CYS A 245 -2.57 -7.58 -31.42
C CYS A 245 -2.64 -6.34 -32.28
N LYS A 246 -2.86 -5.19 -31.65
CA LYS A 246 -3.01 -3.90 -32.34
C LYS A 246 -2.39 -2.75 -31.56
N ALA A 247 -2.05 -1.69 -32.31
CA ALA A 247 -1.70 -0.40 -31.73
C ALA A 247 -2.96 0.46 -31.53
N ASP A 248 -3.24 0.88 -30.31
CA ASP A 248 -4.34 1.79 -30.01
C ASP A 248 -3.89 2.88 -29.02
N LYS A 249 -4.03 4.15 -29.42
CA LYS A 249 -3.76 5.34 -28.59
C LYS A 249 -2.42 5.31 -27.85
N GLY A 250 -1.36 4.88 -28.54
CA GLY A 250 -0.01 4.79 -27.98
C GLY A 250 0.21 3.59 -27.06
N LYS A 251 -0.65 2.60 -27.13
CA LYS A 251 -0.53 1.32 -26.42
C LYS A 251 -0.58 0.16 -27.39
N ALA A 252 0.22 -0.86 -27.13
CA ALA A 252 0.03 -2.18 -27.71
C ALA A 252 -1.06 -2.90 -26.93
N VAL A 253 -2.15 -3.23 -27.60
CA VAL A 253 -3.29 -3.96 -27.04
C VAL A 253 -3.24 -5.39 -27.54
N VAL A 254 -2.99 -6.33 -26.64
CA VAL A 254 -3.05 -7.77 -26.91
C VAL A 254 -4.30 -8.33 -26.25
N ARG A 255 -5.14 -9.01 -27.01
CA ARG A 255 -6.35 -9.65 -26.53
C ARG A 255 -6.32 -11.12 -26.87
N ILE A 256 -6.46 -11.99 -25.86
CA ILE A 256 -6.51 -13.44 -26.00
C ILE A 256 -7.87 -13.90 -25.49
N ARG A 257 -8.64 -14.52 -26.36
CA ARG A 257 -10.02 -14.97 -26.09
C ARG A 257 -10.12 -16.46 -26.36
N ASP A 258 -10.74 -17.21 -25.46
CA ASP A 258 -11.20 -18.58 -25.68
C ASP A 258 -12.73 -18.62 -25.86
N ASP A 259 -13.22 -19.75 -26.35
CA ASP A 259 -14.64 -20.08 -26.50
C ASP A 259 -15.16 -21.02 -25.37
N GLY A 260 -14.46 -21.03 -24.24
CA GLY A 260 -14.79 -21.84 -23.08
C GLY A 260 -16.04 -21.40 -22.33
N GLU A 261 -16.23 -21.93 -21.15
CA GLU A 261 -17.37 -21.57 -20.27
C GLU A 261 -17.26 -20.16 -19.69
N GLY A 262 -16.10 -19.50 -19.88
CA GLY A 262 -15.80 -18.21 -19.24
C GLY A 262 -15.49 -18.33 -17.75
N ILE A 263 -15.36 -17.20 -17.10
CA ILE A 263 -14.99 -17.07 -15.69
C ILE A 263 -16.23 -16.67 -14.89
N ALA A 264 -16.57 -17.41 -13.85
CA ALA A 264 -17.71 -17.04 -12.99
C ALA A 264 -17.51 -15.62 -12.43
N PRO A 265 -18.54 -14.75 -12.47
CA PRO A 265 -18.40 -13.34 -12.09
C PRO A 265 -17.82 -13.11 -10.69
N LYS A 266 -18.07 -14.01 -9.75
CA LYS A 266 -17.52 -13.98 -8.39
C LYS A 266 -16.02 -14.22 -8.35
N LEU A 267 -15.45 -14.89 -9.36
CA LEU A 267 -14.06 -15.28 -9.43
C LEU A 267 -13.20 -14.25 -10.20
N LEU A 268 -13.78 -13.46 -11.09
CA LEU A 268 -13.08 -12.46 -11.88
C LEU A 268 -12.13 -11.55 -11.06
N PRO A 269 -12.51 -11.03 -9.88
CA PRO A 269 -11.61 -10.22 -9.07
C PRO A 269 -10.38 -10.99 -8.54
N HIS A 270 -10.45 -12.32 -8.48
CA HIS A 270 -9.48 -13.18 -7.81
C HIS A 270 -8.61 -14.01 -8.75
N ILE A 271 -8.87 -14.02 -10.06
CA ILE A 271 -8.13 -14.90 -10.99
C ILE A 271 -6.64 -14.58 -11.11
N PHE A 272 -6.25 -13.37 -10.73
CA PHE A 272 -4.86 -12.95 -10.65
C PHE A 272 -4.26 -13.08 -9.24
N ASP A 273 -5.02 -13.61 -8.28
CA ASP A 273 -4.49 -13.91 -6.96
C ASP A 273 -3.60 -15.15 -7.05
N ARG A 274 -2.54 -15.20 -6.26
CA ARG A 274 -1.58 -16.33 -6.27
C ARG A 274 -2.27 -17.61 -5.82
N PHE A 275 -1.92 -18.74 -6.45
CA PHE A 275 -2.50 -20.06 -6.20
C PHE A 275 -4.01 -20.13 -6.42
N PHE A 276 -4.57 -19.16 -7.10
CA PHE A 276 -5.96 -19.23 -7.48
C PHE A 276 -6.12 -20.16 -8.69
N SER A 277 -6.72 -21.31 -8.46
CA SER A 277 -7.04 -22.29 -9.50
C SER A 277 -8.43 -22.86 -9.23
N THR A 278 -9.23 -23.01 -10.28
CA THR A 278 -10.57 -23.61 -10.21
C THR A 278 -10.58 -25.10 -10.55
N ARG A 279 -9.47 -25.61 -11.06
CA ARG A 279 -9.33 -27.02 -11.47
C ARG A 279 -8.04 -27.64 -10.94
N LYS A 280 -8.07 -28.97 -10.72
CA LYS A 280 -6.87 -29.76 -10.42
C LYS A 280 -5.91 -29.72 -11.62
N GLY A 281 -4.62 -29.50 -11.36
CA GLY A 281 -3.55 -29.55 -12.37
C GLY A 281 -3.07 -28.19 -12.88
N GLY A 282 -3.38 -27.10 -12.18
CA GLY A 282 -2.76 -25.80 -12.44
C GLY A 282 -2.18 -25.23 -11.17
N THR A 283 -0.95 -24.74 -11.22
CA THR A 283 -0.22 -24.16 -10.08
C THR A 283 -0.93 -22.93 -9.47
N GLY A 284 -1.83 -22.30 -10.23
CA GLY A 284 -2.48 -21.05 -9.85
C GLY A 284 -1.51 -19.86 -9.76
N ILE A 285 -0.27 -20.02 -10.22
CA ILE A 285 0.76 -18.96 -10.20
C ILE A 285 0.85 -18.25 -11.56
N GLY A 286 0.60 -18.94 -12.66
CA GLY A 286 0.84 -18.43 -14.01
C GLY A 286 0.15 -17.10 -14.30
N LEU A 287 -1.13 -16.92 -13.95
CA LEU A 287 -1.86 -15.66 -14.16
C LEU A 287 -1.36 -14.54 -13.24
N SER A 288 -1.03 -14.84 -11.99
CA SER A 288 -0.44 -13.86 -11.07
C SER A 288 0.95 -13.43 -11.54
N LEU A 289 1.76 -14.35 -12.03
CA LEU A 289 3.06 -14.07 -12.63
C LEU A 289 2.92 -13.22 -13.91
N ALA A 290 1.96 -13.52 -14.77
CA ALA A 290 1.68 -12.69 -15.95
C ALA A 290 1.31 -11.24 -15.56
N LYS A 291 0.52 -11.05 -14.51
CA LYS A 291 0.17 -9.72 -14.00
C LYS A 291 1.39 -8.96 -13.48
N GLU A 292 2.26 -9.60 -12.72
CA GLU A 292 3.49 -8.97 -12.22
C GLU A 292 4.43 -8.59 -13.37
N ILE A 293 4.60 -9.46 -14.37
CA ILE A 293 5.40 -9.17 -15.56
C ILE A 293 4.83 -7.98 -16.35
N VAL A 294 3.52 -7.97 -16.59
CA VAL A 294 2.86 -6.85 -17.28
C VAL A 294 3.05 -5.54 -16.48
N SER A 295 2.95 -5.60 -15.16
CA SER A 295 3.18 -4.46 -14.27
C SER A 295 4.63 -3.96 -14.31
N LEU A 296 5.62 -4.85 -14.39
CA LEU A 296 7.05 -4.51 -14.62
C LEU A 296 7.23 -3.68 -15.89
N HIS A 297 6.45 -3.98 -16.93
CA HIS A 297 6.44 -3.25 -18.22
C HIS A 297 5.52 -2.01 -18.19
N LYS A 298 5.06 -1.55 -17.02
CA LYS A 298 4.13 -0.42 -16.84
C LYS A 298 2.83 -0.60 -17.62
N GLY A 299 2.46 -1.84 -17.90
CA GLY A 299 1.24 -2.25 -18.56
C GLY A 299 0.11 -2.52 -17.56
N THR A 300 -1.04 -2.90 -18.11
CA THR A 300 -2.21 -3.37 -17.36
C THR A 300 -2.75 -4.64 -17.99
N ILE A 301 -3.24 -5.56 -17.17
CA ILE A 301 -3.93 -6.77 -17.61
C ILE A 301 -5.32 -6.81 -16.98
N HIS A 302 -6.31 -7.15 -17.78
CA HIS A 302 -7.70 -7.29 -17.37
C HIS A 302 -8.28 -8.60 -17.91
N ALA A 303 -9.26 -9.13 -17.20
CA ALA A 303 -10.03 -10.27 -17.68
C ALA A 303 -11.51 -9.95 -17.65
N ALA A 304 -12.22 -10.48 -18.64
CA ALA A 304 -13.65 -10.34 -18.83
C ALA A 304 -14.22 -11.60 -19.46
N ASN A 305 -15.53 -11.63 -19.64
CA ASN A 305 -16.22 -12.67 -20.41
C ASN A 305 -16.85 -12.07 -21.66
N ASP A 306 -16.63 -12.71 -22.81
CA ASP A 306 -17.27 -12.39 -24.08
C ASP A 306 -17.42 -13.68 -24.91
N GLY A 307 -18.46 -14.48 -24.62
CA GLY A 307 -18.65 -15.80 -25.21
C GLY A 307 -17.62 -16.85 -24.81
N GLY A 308 -16.79 -16.58 -23.83
CA GLY A 308 -15.71 -17.33 -23.23
C GLY A 308 -14.89 -16.38 -22.35
N ALA A 309 -13.70 -16.75 -21.90
CA ALA A 309 -12.83 -15.84 -21.17
C ALA A 309 -12.02 -14.97 -22.15
N VAL A 310 -11.80 -13.72 -21.77
CA VAL A 310 -11.01 -12.75 -22.53
C VAL A 310 -9.97 -12.14 -21.59
N PHE A 311 -8.71 -12.20 -21.98
CA PHE A 311 -7.61 -11.50 -21.31
C PHE A 311 -7.13 -10.37 -22.20
N GLU A 312 -7.14 -9.15 -21.70
CA GLU A 312 -6.66 -7.96 -22.40
C GLU A 312 -5.45 -7.38 -21.70
N ILE A 313 -4.36 -7.26 -22.43
CA ILE A 313 -3.09 -6.70 -21.97
C ILE A 313 -2.84 -5.39 -22.73
N ASN A 314 -2.53 -4.33 -21.99
CA ASN A 314 -2.21 -3.04 -22.53
C ASN A 314 -0.77 -2.67 -22.12
N LEU A 315 0.14 -2.55 -23.08
CA LEU A 315 1.53 -2.17 -22.86
C LEU A 315 1.80 -0.78 -23.46
N PRO A 316 2.56 0.10 -22.79
CA PRO A 316 2.91 1.39 -23.35
C PRO A 316 3.81 1.20 -24.57
N MET A 317 3.44 1.80 -25.70
CA MET A 317 4.30 1.91 -26.88
C MET A 317 5.28 3.06 -26.72
N LYS A 318 6.41 2.98 -27.40
CA LYS A 318 7.41 4.03 -27.38
C LYS A 318 7.12 5.10 -28.43
#